data_d0b722e6c827952347dc8518f5c6e687
#
_entry.id   d0b722e6c827952347dc8518f5c6e687
#
_cell.length_a   1.000
_cell.length_b   1.000
_cell.length_c   1.000
_cell.angle_alpha   90.00
_cell.angle_beta   90.00
_cell.angle_gamma   90.00
#
_symmetry.space_group_name_H-M   'P 1'
#
loop_
_entity.id
_entity.type
_entity.pdbx_description
1 polymer ?
#
loop_
_entity_poly.entity_id
_entity_poly.type
_entity_poly.pdbx_seq_one_letter_code
_entity_poly.pdbx_strand_id
1 'polypeptide(L)'
;MIVAPVVDVLQGRVAVGSEVTVQGWVRTRRDSKAGFSFLAVYDGSCFNPLQAIINNNLSNYNDEVLHLTTGCSVEVTGIVAESQGQGQSFELQATAIKVVGWVEDPDTYPMAAKRHSVEFLREAAHLRPRTNLIGAVARVRHTLAQALHRFFDEQGFFWVSTPLITASDTEGAGEMFRVSTLDYNNLPRNDKGEVDFSEDFFGREAFLTVSGQLNGEAYATALSKIYTFGPTFRAENSNTSRHLAEFWMLEPEVAFANLDDIAGLAEKMLKYAFKAALTERRDDLEFFAERVDKDVINRLERFVNSDFAQVDYTDAIKILETCGQKFENPVYWGVDMSSEHERYLAEQHFKAPVVVKNYPKDIKAFYMRLNEDGKTVAAMDVLAPGIGEIIGGSQREERLDRLDARLEEMGMNKEDYWWYRDLRRYGTVPHSGFGLGFERLIAYVTGVSNVREVIPFPRTPRNAAF
;
A
#
# COMPACT_ATOMS: atom_id res chain seq x y z
N MET A 1 1.61 -35.51 15.31
CA MET A 1 2.65 -34.98 14.42
C MET A 1 2.40 -33.47 14.35
N ILE A 2 3.41 -32.67 14.66
CA ILE A 2 3.28 -31.20 14.72
C ILE A 2 3.64 -30.65 13.36
N VAL A 3 2.72 -29.93 12.73
CA VAL A 3 3.04 -29.14 11.51
C VAL A 3 3.60 -27.80 11.96
N ALA A 4 4.83 -27.48 11.56
CA ALA A 4 5.52 -26.27 11.93
C ALA A 4 5.76 -25.37 10.71
N PRO A 5 5.47 -24.05 10.79
CA PRO A 5 5.91 -23.10 9.78
C PRO A 5 7.44 -23.04 9.66
N VAL A 6 7.94 -22.78 8.46
CA VAL A 6 9.38 -22.63 8.19
C VAL A 6 10.01 -21.59 9.11
N VAL A 7 9.35 -20.46 9.33
CA VAL A 7 9.83 -19.39 10.22
C VAL A 7 10.07 -19.86 11.66
N ASP A 8 9.24 -20.75 12.18
CA ASP A 8 9.37 -21.22 13.56
C ASP A 8 10.60 -22.13 13.73
N VAL A 9 10.90 -22.93 12.72
CA VAL A 9 12.12 -23.76 12.69
C VAL A 9 13.35 -22.86 12.57
N LEU A 10 13.36 -21.94 11.61
CA LEU A 10 14.51 -21.06 11.35
C LEU A 10 14.82 -20.07 12.48
N GLN A 11 13.81 -19.70 13.27
CA GLN A 11 13.98 -18.83 14.43
C GLN A 11 14.23 -19.59 15.74
N GLY A 12 14.38 -20.93 15.67
CA GLY A 12 14.64 -21.74 16.87
C GLY A 12 13.48 -21.85 17.85
N ARG A 13 12.24 -21.57 17.41
CA ARG A 13 11.03 -21.75 18.23
C ARG A 13 10.66 -23.23 18.38
N VAL A 14 11.15 -24.06 17.49
CA VAL A 14 11.08 -25.52 17.58
C VAL A 14 12.40 -26.03 18.10
N ALA A 15 12.38 -26.82 19.16
CA ALA A 15 13.59 -27.33 19.81
C ALA A 15 14.34 -28.30 18.88
N VAL A 16 15.68 -28.22 18.90
CA VAL A 16 16.56 -29.22 18.26
C VAL A 16 16.26 -30.62 18.83
N GLY A 17 16.18 -31.61 17.93
CA GLY A 17 15.79 -32.98 18.27
C GLY A 17 14.30 -33.26 18.20
N SER A 18 13.45 -32.24 18.02
CA SER A 18 12.01 -32.42 17.81
C SER A 18 11.70 -32.93 16.40
N GLU A 19 10.74 -33.84 16.30
CA GLU A 19 10.19 -34.27 15.04
C GLU A 19 9.02 -33.35 14.60
N VAL A 20 9.11 -32.78 13.42
CA VAL A 20 8.08 -31.90 12.84
C VAL A 20 7.83 -32.21 11.37
N THR A 21 6.65 -31.83 10.89
CA THR A 21 6.34 -31.80 9.48
C THR A 21 6.32 -30.35 8.99
N VAL A 22 7.03 -30.09 7.90
CA VAL A 22 7.00 -28.80 7.18
C VAL A 22 6.31 -29.01 5.85
N GLN A 23 5.37 -28.13 5.52
CA GLN A 23 4.62 -28.14 4.27
C GLN A 23 5.02 -26.93 3.44
N GLY A 24 5.21 -27.11 2.10
CA GLY A 24 5.59 -25.98 1.27
C GLY A 24 5.92 -26.37 -0.17
N TRP A 25 6.56 -25.46 -0.85
CA TRP A 25 6.98 -25.60 -2.22
C TRP A 25 8.50 -25.70 -2.34
N VAL A 26 8.95 -26.58 -3.22
CA VAL A 26 10.36 -26.75 -3.55
C VAL A 26 10.87 -25.49 -4.25
N ARG A 27 11.90 -24.85 -3.67
CA ARG A 27 12.65 -23.76 -4.30
C ARG A 27 13.80 -24.29 -5.15
N THR A 28 14.59 -25.16 -4.56
CA THR A 28 15.71 -25.82 -5.24
C THR A 28 15.92 -27.22 -4.68
N ARG A 29 16.44 -28.11 -5.53
CA ARG A 29 17.02 -29.40 -5.14
C ARG A 29 18.46 -29.46 -5.62
N ARG A 30 19.34 -30.00 -4.79
CA ARG A 30 20.75 -30.26 -5.14
C ARG A 30 21.14 -31.63 -4.60
N ASP A 31 21.64 -32.47 -5.47
CA ASP A 31 22.01 -33.84 -5.12
C ASP A 31 23.52 -33.90 -4.77
N SER A 32 23.85 -34.57 -3.67
CA SER A 32 25.22 -34.79 -3.21
C SER A 32 25.73 -36.15 -3.71
N LYS A 33 27.00 -36.19 -4.10
CA LYS A 33 27.68 -37.45 -4.44
C LYS A 33 27.77 -38.44 -3.24
N ALA A 34 27.53 -37.94 -2.04
CA ALA A 34 27.51 -38.74 -0.80
C ALA A 34 26.19 -39.50 -0.57
N GLY A 35 25.24 -39.46 -1.50
CA GLY A 35 24.00 -40.24 -1.43
C GLY A 35 22.89 -39.55 -0.62
N PHE A 36 22.75 -38.25 -0.72
CA PHE A 36 21.62 -37.50 -0.15
C PHE A 36 21.32 -36.25 -0.99
N SER A 37 20.12 -35.69 -0.84
CA SER A 37 19.71 -34.46 -1.50
C SER A 37 19.46 -33.34 -0.50
N PHE A 38 19.83 -32.13 -0.88
CA PHE A 38 19.40 -30.89 -0.21
C PHE A 38 18.15 -30.37 -0.90
N LEU A 39 17.06 -30.24 -0.16
CA LEU A 39 15.80 -29.71 -0.64
C LEU A 39 15.48 -28.41 0.10
N ALA A 40 15.37 -27.30 -0.62
CA ALA A 40 14.94 -26.03 -0.06
C ALA A 40 13.41 -25.92 -0.10
N VAL A 41 12.77 -26.00 1.06
CA VAL A 41 11.30 -25.94 1.23
C VAL A 41 10.89 -24.55 1.70
N TYR A 42 9.92 -23.97 1.01
CA TYR A 42 9.44 -22.61 1.26
C TYR A 42 7.92 -22.59 1.42
N ASP A 43 7.44 -22.04 2.53
CA ASP A 43 6.01 -21.92 2.85
C ASP A 43 5.48 -20.48 2.83
N GLY A 44 6.34 -19.50 2.56
CA GLY A 44 5.99 -18.07 2.54
C GLY A 44 6.04 -17.37 3.89
N SER A 45 6.21 -18.09 4.99
CA SER A 45 6.19 -17.52 6.36
C SER A 45 7.35 -16.55 6.65
N CYS A 46 8.50 -16.73 5.97
CA CYS A 46 9.66 -15.83 6.02
C CYS A 46 10.36 -15.78 4.67
N PHE A 47 11.43 -14.98 4.57
CA PHE A 47 12.18 -14.82 3.32
C PHE A 47 12.96 -16.08 2.94
N ASN A 48 13.64 -16.71 3.90
CA ASN A 48 14.50 -17.85 3.67
C ASN A 48 13.72 -19.17 3.62
N PRO A 49 14.04 -20.09 2.69
CA PRO A 49 13.53 -21.44 2.71
C PRO A 49 14.26 -22.27 3.79
N LEU A 50 13.61 -23.30 4.31
CA LEU A 50 14.25 -24.30 5.17
C LEU A 50 14.94 -25.37 4.33
N GLN A 51 16.19 -25.67 4.64
CA GLN A 51 16.90 -26.79 4.02
C GLN A 51 16.48 -28.11 4.71
N ALA A 52 15.97 -29.03 3.93
CA ALA A 52 15.79 -30.43 4.34
C ALA A 52 16.87 -31.31 3.72
N ILE A 53 17.49 -32.16 4.54
CA ILE A 53 18.46 -33.17 4.11
C ILE A 53 17.74 -34.49 3.97
N ILE A 54 17.71 -35.03 2.76
CA ILE A 54 16.97 -36.24 2.41
C ILE A 54 17.95 -37.32 2.01
N ASN A 55 18.07 -38.35 2.84
CA ASN A 55 18.97 -39.48 2.61
C ASN A 55 18.39 -40.45 1.58
N ASN A 56 19.27 -41.11 0.83
CA ASN A 56 18.90 -42.08 -0.23
C ASN A 56 18.34 -43.41 0.31
N ASN A 57 18.26 -43.58 1.63
CA ASN A 57 17.63 -44.72 2.26
C ASN A 57 16.09 -44.60 2.36
N LEU A 58 15.51 -43.46 2.03
CA LEU A 58 14.06 -43.32 1.93
C LEU A 58 13.50 -44.15 0.76
N SER A 59 12.42 -44.85 0.97
CA SER A 59 11.84 -45.80 -0.03
C SER A 59 11.47 -45.14 -1.35
N ASN A 60 11.08 -43.86 -1.30
CA ASN A 60 10.68 -43.07 -2.48
C ASN A 60 11.79 -42.12 -2.99
N TYR A 61 13.03 -42.30 -2.53
CA TYR A 61 14.12 -41.39 -2.92
C TYR A 61 14.37 -41.40 -4.43
N ASN A 62 14.51 -42.59 -5.04
CA ASN A 62 14.81 -42.68 -6.45
C ASN A 62 13.60 -42.36 -7.34
N ASP A 63 12.40 -42.73 -6.91
CA ASP A 63 11.21 -42.64 -7.75
C ASP A 63 10.51 -41.28 -7.63
N GLU A 64 10.73 -40.55 -6.53
CA GLU A 64 10.08 -39.26 -6.30
C GLU A 64 11.09 -38.13 -6.03
N VAL A 65 11.98 -38.28 -5.02
CA VAL A 65 12.86 -37.17 -4.59
C VAL A 65 13.77 -36.70 -5.71
N LEU A 66 14.38 -37.62 -6.46
CA LEU A 66 15.24 -37.29 -7.59
C LEU A 66 14.50 -36.65 -8.80
N HIS A 67 13.16 -36.65 -8.77
CA HIS A 67 12.34 -36.03 -9.82
C HIS A 67 11.70 -34.70 -9.38
N LEU A 68 11.91 -34.29 -8.13
CA LEU A 68 11.40 -33.00 -7.65
C LEU A 68 12.03 -31.83 -8.38
N THR A 69 11.20 -30.92 -8.86
CA THR A 69 11.60 -29.67 -9.52
C THR A 69 11.11 -28.45 -8.77
N THR A 70 11.60 -27.27 -9.11
CA THR A 70 11.11 -26.00 -8.56
C THR A 70 9.60 -25.88 -8.78
N GLY A 71 8.87 -25.60 -7.71
CA GLY A 71 7.42 -25.42 -7.75
C GLY A 71 6.61 -26.64 -7.33
N CYS A 72 7.18 -27.86 -7.26
CA CYS A 72 6.50 -29.01 -6.66
C CYS A 72 6.14 -28.71 -5.20
N SER A 73 4.95 -29.18 -4.76
CA SER A 73 4.53 -29.06 -3.36
C SER A 73 4.81 -30.35 -2.60
N VAL A 74 5.31 -30.20 -1.36
CA VAL A 74 5.78 -31.32 -0.54
C VAL A 74 5.38 -31.17 0.93
N GLU A 75 5.27 -32.31 1.61
CA GLU A 75 5.28 -32.44 3.06
C GLU A 75 6.57 -33.17 3.45
N VAL A 76 7.40 -32.55 4.27
CA VAL A 76 8.65 -33.14 4.74
C VAL A 76 8.58 -33.30 6.24
N THR A 77 8.64 -34.55 6.72
CA THR A 77 8.75 -34.87 8.13
C THR A 77 10.19 -35.17 8.48
N GLY A 78 10.67 -34.65 9.60
CA GLY A 78 12.05 -34.87 10.01
C GLY A 78 12.38 -34.32 11.39
N ILE A 79 13.62 -34.52 11.79
CA ILE A 79 14.17 -34.04 13.03
C ILE A 79 14.85 -32.72 12.81
N VAL A 80 14.50 -31.69 13.62
CA VAL A 80 15.19 -30.39 13.60
C VAL A 80 16.60 -30.56 14.15
N ALA A 81 17.59 -30.10 13.40
CA ALA A 81 19.00 -30.16 13.76
C ALA A 81 19.68 -28.82 13.56
N GLU A 82 20.80 -28.57 14.27
CA GLU A 82 21.68 -27.47 13.97
C GLU A 82 22.33 -27.69 12.59
N SER A 83 22.30 -26.64 11.75
CA SER A 83 22.88 -26.74 10.43
C SER A 83 24.42 -26.68 10.49
N GLN A 84 25.06 -27.55 9.71
CA GLN A 84 26.51 -27.51 9.51
C GLN A 84 26.92 -26.60 8.35
N GLY A 85 25.92 -26.10 7.58
CA GLY A 85 26.13 -25.22 6.43
C GLY A 85 26.22 -23.75 6.80
N GLN A 86 26.83 -22.96 5.94
CA GLN A 86 26.82 -21.50 6.08
C GLN A 86 25.46 -20.94 5.62
N GLY A 87 24.94 -19.93 6.34
CA GLY A 87 23.79 -19.15 5.94
C GLY A 87 22.46 -19.55 6.57
N GLN A 88 22.41 -20.60 7.40
CA GLN A 88 21.24 -20.95 8.20
C GLN A 88 21.67 -21.62 9.52
N SER A 89 20.89 -21.39 10.59
CA SER A 89 21.19 -21.95 11.92
C SER A 89 20.62 -23.37 12.11
N PHE A 90 19.52 -23.68 11.45
CA PHE A 90 18.79 -24.94 11.59
C PHE A 90 18.49 -25.57 10.24
N GLU A 91 18.34 -26.90 10.22
CA GLU A 91 17.94 -27.69 9.07
C GLU A 91 17.04 -28.83 9.53
N LEU A 92 16.37 -29.48 8.58
CA LEU A 92 15.49 -30.62 8.83
C LEU A 92 16.15 -31.91 8.32
N GLN A 93 16.46 -32.84 9.19
CA GLN A 93 16.91 -34.18 8.83
C GLN A 93 15.68 -35.02 8.51
N ALA A 94 15.38 -35.19 7.22
CA ALA A 94 14.14 -35.80 6.77
C ALA A 94 14.08 -37.31 7.12
N THR A 95 12.98 -37.70 7.76
CA THR A 95 12.62 -39.10 8.01
C THR A 95 11.57 -39.62 7.05
N ALA A 96 10.77 -38.70 6.46
CA ALA A 96 9.81 -38.97 5.41
C ALA A 96 9.59 -37.75 4.53
N ILE A 97 9.23 -38.00 3.27
CA ILE A 97 8.77 -36.99 2.32
C ILE A 97 7.60 -37.51 1.52
N LYS A 98 6.60 -36.66 1.34
CA LYS A 98 5.44 -36.92 0.47
C LYS A 98 5.33 -35.81 -0.55
N VAL A 99 5.28 -36.17 -1.81
CA VAL A 99 4.95 -35.23 -2.89
C VAL A 99 3.44 -35.05 -2.94
N VAL A 100 2.99 -33.80 -2.73
CA VAL A 100 1.56 -33.44 -2.75
C VAL A 100 1.12 -33.05 -4.15
N GLY A 101 1.96 -32.31 -4.86
CA GLY A 101 1.68 -31.89 -6.22
C GLY A 101 2.95 -31.74 -7.06
N TRP A 102 2.91 -32.28 -8.24
CA TRP A 102 4.00 -32.18 -9.23
C TRP A 102 3.84 -30.93 -10.08
N VAL A 103 4.95 -30.42 -10.61
CA VAL A 103 4.95 -29.53 -11.77
C VAL A 103 4.87 -30.43 -13.00
N GLU A 104 3.76 -30.33 -13.75
CA GLU A 104 3.45 -31.21 -14.87
C GLU A 104 4.52 -31.18 -15.96
N ASP A 105 4.93 -29.96 -16.33
CA ASP A 105 6.02 -29.71 -17.28
C ASP A 105 6.99 -28.66 -16.72
N PRO A 106 8.15 -29.08 -16.18
CA PRO A 106 9.15 -28.18 -15.63
C PRO A 106 9.74 -27.20 -16.63
N ASP A 107 9.75 -27.51 -17.93
CA ASP A 107 10.30 -26.66 -18.97
C ASP A 107 9.39 -25.46 -19.27
N THR A 108 8.10 -25.61 -19.06
CA THR A 108 7.10 -24.54 -19.23
C THR A 108 6.79 -23.80 -17.93
N TYR A 109 7.31 -24.24 -16.78
CA TYR A 109 7.05 -23.58 -15.50
C TYR A 109 7.62 -22.15 -15.47
N PRO A 110 6.76 -21.10 -15.40
CA PRO A 110 7.20 -19.74 -15.64
C PRO A 110 8.04 -19.15 -14.50
N MET A 111 7.93 -19.70 -13.29
CA MET A 111 8.66 -19.20 -12.08
C MET A 111 9.93 -20.01 -11.79
N ALA A 112 10.70 -20.36 -12.82
CA ALA A 112 11.97 -21.03 -12.65
C ALA A 112 12.94 -20.22 -11.75
N ALA A 113 13.93 -20.90 -11.15
CA ALA A 113 14.91 -20.31 -10.22
C ALA A 113 15.91 -19.39 -10.93
N LYS A 114 15.43 -18.35 -11.60
CA LYS A 114 16.22 -17.29 -12.28
C LYS A 114 15.61 -15.92 -12.03
N ARG A 115 16.34 -14.86 -12.36
CA ARG A 115 15.78 -13.50 -12.32
C ARG A 115 14.78 -13.31 -13.46
N HIS A 116 13.59 -12.81 -13.13
CA HIS A 116 12.55 -12.43 -14.07
C HIS A 116 12.45 -10.91 -14.17
N SER A 117 12.08 -10.40 -15.35
CA SER A 117 11.72 -8.98 -15.47
C SER A 117 10.38 -8.70 -14.82
N VAL A 118 10.16 -7.46 -14.39
CA VAL A 118 8.87 -7.06 -13.77
C VAL A 118 7.72 -7.10 -14.78
N GLU A 119 7.99 -6.86 -16.05
CA GLU A 119 7.03 -6.97 -17.15
C GLU A 119 6.51 -8.40 -17.27
N PHE A 120 7.41 -9.38 -17.33
CA PHE A 120 7.05 -10.79 -17.36
C PHE A 120 6.24 -11.19 -16.11
N LEU A 121 6.62 -10.70 -14.93
CA LEU A 121 5.89 -10.99 -13.70
C LEU A 121 4.48 -10.40 -13.68
N ARG A 122 4.22 -9.31 -14.42
CA ARG A 122 2.86 -8.77 -14.59
C ARG A 122 1.99 -9.67 -15.47
N GLU A 123 2.56 -10.26 -16.51
CA GLU A 123 1.86 -11.21 -17.38
C GLU A 123 1.52 -12.51 -16.63
N ALA A 124 2.36 -12.93 -15.69
CA ALA A 124 2.17 -14.11 -14.85
C ALA A 124 1.75 -13.74 -13.42
N ALA A 125 0.85 -12.76 -13.26
CA ALA A 125 0.50 -12.18 -11.95
C ALA A 125 -0.01 -13.23 -10.93
N HIS A 126 -0.70 -14.28 -11.37
CA HIS A 126 -1.20 -15.39 -10.54
C HIS A 126 -0.08 -16.29 -9.98
N LEU A 127 1.09 -16.32 -10.59
CA LEU A 127 2.24 -17.11 -10.15
C LEU A 127 3.37 -16.26 -9.56
N ARG A 128 3.40 -14.96 -9.84
CA ARG A 128 4.49 -14.07 -9.37
C ARG A 128 4.72 -14.05 -7.85
N PRO A 129 3.73 -14.34 -6.96
CA PRO A 129 3.97 -14.46 -5.52
C PRO A 129 4.97 -15.55 -5.14
N ARG A 130 5.22 -16.51 -6.03
CA ARG A 130 6.23 -17.57 -5.84
C ARG A 130 7.67 -17.07 -6.02
N THR A 131 7.88 -15.82 -6.44
CA THR A 131 9.21 -15.20 -6.54
C THR A 131 9.62 -14.53 -5.23
N ASN A 132 10.93 -14.40 -5.02
CA ASN A 132 11.44 -13.71 -3.83
C ASN A 132 10.98 -12.26 -3.75
N LEU A 133 10.99 -11.54 -4.88
CA LEU A 133 10.59 -10.13 -4.93
C LEU A 133 9.14 -9.93 -4.47
N ILE A 134 8.21 -10.61 -5.11
CA ILE A 134 6.78 -10.40 -4.83
C ILE A 134 6.38 -11.06 -3.49
N GLY A 135 7.00 -12.17 -3.13
CA GLY A 135 6.82 -12.78 -1.81
C GLY A 135 7.26 -11.84 -0.67
N ALA A 136 8.43 -11.18 -0.81
CA ALA A 136 8.90 -10.19 0.14
C ALA A 136 7.97 -8.96 0.20
N VAL A 137 7.52 -8.44 -0.95
CA VAL A 137 6.54 -7.36 -1.01
C VAL A 137 5.24 -7.75 -0.28
N ALA A 138 4.74 -8.96 -0.49
CA ALA A 138 3.49 -9.42 0.14
C ALA A 138 3.61 -9.47 1.68
N ARG A 139 4.75 -9.93 2.22
CA ARG A 139 5.00 -9.95 3.68
C ARG A 139 5.15 -8.54 4.25
N VAL A 140 5.88 -7.65 3.59
CA VAL A 140 6.00 -6.24 4.00
C VAL A 140 4.62 -5.55 3.95
N ARG A 141 3.84 -5.76 2.87
CA ARG A 141 2.47 -5.24 2.75
C ARG A 141 1.60 -5.69 3.93
N HIS A 142 1.62 -6.99 4.25
CA HIS A 142 0.88 -7.53 5.40
C HIS A 142 1.30 -6.85 6.71
N THR A 143 2.61 -6.78 6.99
CA THR A 143 3.14 -6.17 8.21
C THR A 143 2.76 -4.71 8.35
N LEU A 144 2.88 -3.93 7.26
CA LEU A 144 2.48 -2.53 7.27
C LEU A 144 0.98 -2.35 7.53
N ALA A 145 0.12 -3.18 6.90
CA ALA A 145 -1.32 -3.12 7.15
C ALA A 145 -1.65 -3.41 8.62
N GLN A 146 -1.06 -4.46 9.21
CA GLN A 146 -1.25 -4.79 10.62
C GLN A 146 -0.69 -3.69 11.55
N ALA A 147 0.46 -3.11 11.22
CA ALA A 147 1.06 -2.03 12.00
C ALA A 147 0.17 -0.77 12.00
N LEU A 148 -0.42 -0.42 10.86
CA LEU A 148 -1.34 0.71 10.76
C LEU A 148 -2.61 0.47 11.59
N HIS A 149 -3.22 -0.72 11.50
CA HIS A 149 -4.35 -1.07 12.35
C HIS A 149 -4.00 -1.01 13.84
N ARG A 150 -2.87 -1.57 14.27
CA ARG A 150 -2.39 -1.49 15.68
C ARG A 150 -2.20 -0.05 16.12
N PHE A 151 -1.53 0.77 15.31
CA PHE A 151 -1.29 2.17 15.62
C PHE A 151 -2.58 2.93 15.92
N PHE A 152 -3.58 2.80 15.05
CA PHE A 152 -4.85 3.50 15.23
C PHE A 152 -5.68 2.96 16.40
N ASP A 153 -5.71 1.65 16.60
CA ASP A 153 -6.37 1.02 17.75
C ASP A 153 -5.76 1.48 19.08
N GLU A 154 -4.43 1.48 19.20
CA GLU A 154 -3.68 1.97 20.37
C GLU A 154 -3.91 3.48 20.65
N GLN A 155 -4.25 4.28 19.63
CA GLN A 155 -4.60 5.69 19.77
C GLN A 155 -6.10 5.93 20.01
N GLY A 156 -6.92 4.86 20.10
CA GLY A 156 -8.34 4.92 20.37
C GLY A 156 -9.21 5.32 19.16
N PHE A 157 -8.76 5.01 17.96
CA PHE A 157 -9.53 5.21 16.74
C PHE A 157 -10.43 4.01 16.44
N PHE A 158 -11.58 4.27 15.86
CA PHE A 158 -12.46 3.25 15.30
C PHE A 158 -12.22 3.08 13.80
N TRP A 159 -12.03 1.84 13.35
CA TRP A 159 -12.04 1.54 11.92
C TRP A 159 -13.48 1.53 11.39
N VAL A 160 -13.75 2.33 10.35
CA VAL A 160 -15.07 2.48 9.74
C VAL A 160 -15.03 2.03 8.29
N SER A 161 -15.91 1.09 7.92
CA SER A 161 -16.09 0.66 6.53
C SER A 161 -17.06 1.60 5.82
N THR A 162 -16.54 2.54 5.06
CA THR A 162 -17.36 3.44 4.23
C THR A 162 -17.77 2.75 2.93
N PRO A 163 -18.90 3.17 2.29
CA PRO A 163 -19.34 2.59 1.05
C PRO A 163 -18.33 2.73 -0.08
N LEU A 164 -18.14 1.67 -0.86
CA LEU A 164 -17.35 1.71 -2.10
C LEU A 164 -18.17 2.22 -3.29
N ILE A 165 -19.51 2.10 -3.23
CA ILE A 165 -20.42 2.64 -4.24
C ILE A 165 -21.02 3.92 -3.67
N THR A 166 -20.89 5.01 -4.39
CA THR A 166 -21.33 6.35 -3.97
C THR A 166 -22.04 7.09 -5.10
N ALA A 167 -22.92 8.03 -4.73
CA ALA A 167 -23.49 8.99 -5.66
C ALA A 167 -22.84 10.39 -5.53
N SER A 168 -21.83 10.54 -4.66
CA SER A 168 -21.16 11.82 -4.39
C SER A 168 -19.71 11.78 -4.87
N ASP A 169 -19.27 12.82 -5.58
CA ASP A 169 -17.88 13.00 -5.96
C ASP A 169 -17.13 13.75 -4.85
N THR A 170 -16.19 13.09 -4.21
CA THR A 170 -15.40 13.66 -3.11
C THR A 170 -14.41 14.72 -3.59
N GLU A 171 -13.84 14.54 -4.76
CA GLU A 171 -12.78 15.44 -5.28
C GLU A 171 -13.31 16.47 -6.27
N GLY A 172 -14.53 16.27 -6.81
CA GLY A 172 -15.14 17.15 -7.82
C GLY A 172 -14.47 17.05 -9.21
N ALA A 173 -13.62 16.03 -9.42
CA ALA A 173 -12.81 15.90 -10.63
C ALA A 173 -13.44 15.01 -11.72
N GLY A 174 -14.56 14.36 -11.46
CA GLY A 174 -15.36 13.61 -12.45
C GLY A 174 -14.75 12.33 -13.01
N GLU A 175 -13.57 11.91 -12.55
CA GLU A 175 -12.89 10.70 -13.06
C GLU A 175 -13.23 9.45 -12.26
N MET A 176 -14.53 9.16 -12.15
CA MET A 176 -15.04 7.99 -11.43
C MET A 176 -15.50 6.89 -12.38
N PHE A 177 -15.27 5.62 -11.96
CA PHE A 177 -15.90 4.49 -12.64
C PHE A 177 -17.38 4.43 -12.33
N ARG A 178 -18.21 4.43 -13.37
CA ARG A 178 -19.66 4.28 -13.19
C ARG A 178 -20.03 2.84 -12.87
N VAL A 179 -20.91 2.65 -11.91
CA VAL A 179 -21.54 1.38 -11.54
C VAL A 179 -22.98 1.39 -12.06
N SER A 180 -23.31 0.50 -12.97
CA SER A 180 -24.61 0.43 -13.61
C SER A 180 -24.98 -1.02 -13.94
N THR A 181 -26.28 -1.33 -13.88
CA THR A 181 -26.86 -2.62 -14.32
C THR A 181 -27.69 -2.48 -15.60
N LEU A 182 -27.70 -1.28 -16.19
CA LEU A 182 -28.40 -1.03 -17.46
C LEU A 182 -27.77 -1.83 -18.61
N ASP A 183 -28.62 -2.32 -19.51
CA ASP A 183 -28.15 -2.96 -20.75
C ASP A 183 -27.65 -1.89 -21.71
N TYR A 184 -26.36 -1.88 -22.00
CA TYR A 184 -25.73 -0.95 -22.95
C TYR A 184 -26.28 -1.01 -24.38
N ASN A 185 -26.90 -2.14 -24.78
CA ASN A 185 -27.55 -2.28 -26.08
C ASN A 185 -28.97 -1.71 -26.13
N ASN A 186 -29.59 -1.46 -24.95
CA ASN A 186 -30.96 -0.98 -24.81
C ASN A 186 -31.09 -0.04 -23.62
N LEU A 187 -30.40 1.09 -23.69
CA LEU A 187 -30.42 2.10 -22.63
C LEU A 187 -31.80 2.79 -22.55
N PRO A 188 -32.44 2.81 -21.36
CA PRO A 188 -33.65 3.63 -21.16
C PRO A 188 -33.32 5.11 -21.32
N ARG A 189 -34.26 5.88 -21.89
CA ARG A 189 -34.09 7.31 -22.14
C ARG A 189 -35.25 8.10 -21.59
N ASN A 190 -34.95 9.24 -20.99
CA ASN A 190 -35.92 10.22 -20.53
C ASN A 190 -36.50 11.02 -21.71
N ASP A 191 -37.48 11.89 -21.44
CA ASP A 191 -38.12 12.74 -22.44
C ASP A 191 -37.18 13.69 -23.21
N LYS A 192 -35.98 13.92 -22.67
CA LYS A 192 -34.92 14.73 -23.29
C LYS A 192 -33.97 13.90 -24.16
N GLY A 193 -34.14 12.57 -24.23
CA GLY A 193 -33.27 11.66 -24.95
C GLY A 193 -31.98 11.29 -24.21
N GLU A 194 -31.78 11.73 -22.98
CA GLU A 194 -30.67 11.38 -22.11
C GLU A 194 -30.92 10.00 -21.48
N VAL A 195 -29.85 9.31 -21.00
CA VAL A 195 -29.98 8.05 -20.29
C VAL A 195 -30.78 8.28 -19.01
N ASP A 196 -31.84 7.47 -18.82
CA ASP A 196 -32.69 7.54 -17.62
C ASP A 196 -32.14 6.63 -16.51
N PHE A 197 -31.33 7.19 -15.62
CA PHE A 197 -30.77 6.47 -14.49
C PHE A 197 -31.79 6.18 -13.37
N SER A 198 -33.04 6.70 -13.43
CA SER A 198 -34.09 6.30 -12.50
C SER A 198 -34.49 4.83 -12.67
N GLU A 199 -34.24 4.26 -13.87
CA GLU A 199 -34.44 2.85 -14.18
C GLU A 199 -33.24 1.95 -13.82
N ASP A 200 -32.09 2.53 -13.37
CA ASP A 200 -30.94 1.78 -12.93
C ASP A 200 -31.11 1.24 -11.50
N PHE A 201 -30.27 0.29 -11.09
CA PHE A 201 -30.36 -0.43 -9.80
C PHE A 201 -30.53 0.48 -8.59
N PHE A 202 -29.80 1.60 -8.53
CA PHE A 202 -29.86 2.56 -7.42
C PHE A 202 -30.86 3.71 -7.65
N GLY A 203 -31.61 3.72 -8.74
CA GLY A 203 -32.51 4.80 -9.11
C GLY A 203 -31.82 6.15 -9.38
N ARG A 204 -30.51 6.14 -9.58
CA ARG A 204 -29.63 7.29 -9.88
C ARG A 204 -28.28 6.83 -10.38
N GLU A 205 -27.48 7.77 -10.88
CA GLU A 205 -26.08 7.48 -11.15
C GLU A 205 -25.32 7.09 -9.90
N ALA A 206 -24.53 6.03 -10.00
CA ALA A 206 -23.66 5.55 -8.94
C ALA A 206 -22.24 5.25 -9.50
N PHE A 207 -21.25 5.39 -8.65
CA PHE A 207 -19.85 5.31 -9.02
C PHE A 207 -19.05 4.55 -7.98
N LEU A 208 -17.88 4.04 -8.36
CA LEU A 208 -16.88 3.57 -7.41
C LEU A 208 -16.20 4.79 -6.77
N THR A 209 -16.05 4.75 -5.45
CA THR A 209 -15.53 5.88 -4.66
C THR A 209 -14.05 6.17 -4.94
N VAL A 210 -13.68 7.43 -4.91
CA VAL A 210 -12.29 7.90 -4.95
C VAL A 210 -11.69 8.08 -3.54
N SER A 211 -12.54 8.14 -2.48
CA SER A 211 -12.15 8.34 -1.08
C SER A 211 -13.31 8.00 -0.14
N GLY A 212 -12.99 7.48 1.03
CA GLY A 212 -13.94 7.27 2.12
C GLY A 212 -14.16 8.50 3.02
N GLN A 213 -13.47 9.62 2.75
CA GLN A 213 -13.40 10.79 3.62
C GLN A 213 -14.78 11.36 3.97
N LEU A 214 -15.61 11.72 2.99
CA LEU A 214 -16.88 12.42 3.27
C LEU A 214 -17.81 11.60 4.18
N ASN A 215 -17.91 10.29 3.94
CA ASN A 215 -18.68 9.40 4.80
C ASN A 215 -17.99 9.18 6.16
N GLY A 216 -16.64 9.16 6.18
CA GLY A 216 -15.82 9.09 7.38
C GLY A 216 -16.05 10.28 8.32
N GLU A 217 -16.17 11.50 7.79
CA GLU A 217 -16.45 12.71 8.57
C GLU A 217 -17.77 12.60 9.35
N ALA A 218 -18.79 11.92 8.79
CA ALA A 218 -20.05 11.70 9.52
C ALA A 218 -19.83 10.86 10.79
N TYR A 219 -18.95 9.88 10.75
CA TYR A 219 -18.59 9.07 11.91
C TYR A 219 -17.62 9.79 12.85
N ALA A 220 -16.67 10.56 12.31
CA ALA A 220 -15.75 11.36 13.13
C ALA A 220 -16.48 12.40 13.98
N THR A 221 -17.49 13.06 13.43
CA THR A 221 -18.34 14.03 14.16
C THR A 221 -19.29 13.40 15.18
N ALA A 222 -19.27 12.08 15.31
CA ALA A 222 -20.03 11.32 16.33
C ALA A 222 -19.12 10.51 17.27
N LEU A 223 -18.01 9.93 16.75
CA LEU A 223 -17.12 9.04 17.48
C LEU A 223 -15.75 9.67 17.78
N SER A 224 -15.52 10.91 17.38
CA SER A 224 -14.32 11.73 17.56
C SER A 224 -13.10 11.30 16.75
N LYS A 225 -12.72 10.03 16.72
CA LYS A 225 -11.53 9.53 16.04
C LYS A 225 -11.88 8.27 15.25
N ILE A 226 -11.80 8.38 13.95
CA ILE A 226 -12.04 7.23 13.07
C ILE A 226 -10.94 7.14 12.01
N TYR A 227 -10.84 6.00 11.36
CA TYR A 227 -10.11 5.88 10.11
C TYR A 227 -10.84 4.93 9.16
N THR A 228 -10.72 5.19 7.86
CA THR A 228 -11.04 4.24 6.82
C THR A 228 -9.75 3.58 6.32
N PHE A 229 -9.82 2.32 5.93
CA PHE A 229 -8.73 1.63 5.27
C PHE A 229 -9.32 0.61 4.31
N GLY A 230 -9.30 0.94 3.04
CA GLY A 230 -9.98 0.16 2.02
C GLY A 230 -9.64 0.59 0.59
N PRO A 231 -10.18 -0.13 -0.40
CA PRO A 231 -9.97 0.18 -1.81
C PRO A 231 -10.64 1.49 -2.21
N THR A 232 -9.95 2.21 -3.11
CA THR A 232 -10.42 3.41 -3.80
C THR A 232 -10.13 3.28 -5.29
N PHE A 233 -10.84 4.04 -6.13
CA PHE A 233 -10.84 3.86 -7.56
C PHE A 233 -10.72 5.19 -8.28
N ARG A 234 -9.86 5.27 -9.31
CA ARG A 234 -9.72 6.44 -10.17
C ARG A 234 -9.68 6.01 -11.63
N ALA A 235 -10.57 6.59 -12.43
CA ALA A 235 -10.67 6.30 -13.88
C ALA A 235 -9.69 7.11 -14.72
N GLU A 236 -8.63 7.62 -14.13
CA GLU A 236 -7.60 8.39 -14.80
C GLU A 236 -6.88 7.56 -15.88
N ASN A 237 -6.77 8.09 -17.09
CA ASN A 237 -6.00 7.47 -18.16
C ASN A 237 -4.51 7.76 -18.02
N SER A 238 -3.93 7.35 -16.89
CA SER A 238 -2.52 7.56 -16.56
C SER A 238 -1.74 6.24 -16.53
N ASN A 239 -0.62 6.20 -17.24
CA ASN A 239 0.28 5.04 -17.33
C ASN A 239 1.62 5.25 -16.61
N THR A 240 1.67 6.09 -15.58
CA THR A 240 2.90 6.31 -14.81
C THR A 240 3.19 5.16 -13.83
N SER A 241 4.37 5.14 -13.26
CA SER A 241 4.77 4.18 -12.22
C SER A 241 4.10 4.40 -10.86
N ARG A 242 3.30 5.47 -10.70
CA ARG A 242 2.68 5.90 -9.46
C ARG A 242 1.16 5.80 -9.46
N HIS A 243 0.53 5.42 -10.59
CA HIS A 243 -0.92 5.38 -10.75
C HIS A 243 -1.44 3.95 -10.96
N LEU A 244 -2.55 3.68 -10.28
CA LEU A 244 -3.38 2.49 -10.40
C LEU A 244 -4.83 2.95 -10.48
N ALA A 245 -5.66 2.21 -11.22
CA ALA A 245 -7.10 2.45 -11.27
C ALA A 245 -7.84 1.96 -10.00
N GLU A 246 -7.25 1.00 -9.29
CA GLU A 246 -7.69 0.49 -7.99
C GLU A 246 -6.49 0.44 -7.06
N PHE A 247 -6.59 1.05 -5.88
CA PHE A 247 -5.54 1.09 -4.86
C PHE A 247 -6.17 1.24 -3.47
N TRP A 248 -5.40 1.13 -2.41
CA TRP A 248 -5.89 1.24 -1.05
C TRP A 248 -5.52 2.58 -0.44
N MET A 249 -6.46 3.21 0.25
CA MET A 249 -6.22 4.40 1.04
C MET A 249 -6.49 4.16 2.51
N LEU A 250 -5.63 4.76 3.33
CA LEU A 250 -5.81 4.90 4.77
C LEU A 250 -6.14 6.37 5.04
N GLU A 251 -7.30 6.63 5.66
CA GLU A 251 -7.84 7.98 5.79
C GLU A 251 -8.39 8.19 7.22
N PRO A 252 -7.58 8.67 8.18
CA PRO A 252 -8.06 9.07 9.49
C PRO A 252 -8.78 10.42 9.44
N GLU A 253 -9.83 10.55 10.26
CA GLU A 253 -10.58 11.78 10.51
C GLU A 253 -10.72 11.99 12.01
N VAL A 254 -10.38 13.19 12.49
CA VAL A 254 -10.32 13.53 13.92
C VAL A 254 -11.11 14.79 14.20
N ALA A 255 -12.14 14.66 15.05
CA ALA A 255 -12.91 15.79 15.56
C ALA A 255 -12.11 16.55 16.62
N PHE A 256 -12.37 17.87 16.75
CA PHE A 256 -11.68 18.79 17.64
C PHE A 256 -10.17 18.92 17.37
N ALA A 257 -9.73 18.59 16.15
CA ALA A 257 -8.34 18.69 15.72
C ALA A 257 -8.17 19.77 14.65
N ASN A 258 -7.05 20.45 14.70
CA ASN A 258 -6.60 21.40 13.70
C ASN A 258 -5.55 20.78 12.76
N LEU A 259 -4.99 21.59 11.85
CA LEU A 259 -4.00 21.13 10.88
C LEU A 259 -2.69 20.63 11.54
N ASP A 260 -2.24 21.26 12.63
CA ASP A 260 -1.00 20.88 13.33
C ASP A 260 -1.18 19.55 14.08
N ASP A 261 -2.36 19.30 14.65
CA ASP A 261 -2.68 18.04 15.32
C ASP A 261 -2.56 16.85 14.35
N ILE A 262 -3.06 17.03 13.12
CA ILE A 262 -3.02 15.97 12.10
C ILE A 262 -1.64 15.82 11.50
N ALA A 263 -0.87 16.88 11.35
CA ALA A 263 0.53 16.80 10.94
C ALA A 263 1.34 15.94 11.94
N GLY A 264 1.13 16.17 13.24
CA GLY A 264 1.72 15.36 14.30
C GLY A 264 1.26 13.90 14.32
N LEU A 265 0.00 13.65 13.99
CA LEU A 265 -0.53 12.28 13.85
C LEU A 265 0.13 11.56 12.66
N ALA A 266 0.26 12.23 11.52
CA ALA A 266 0.89 11.69 10.31
C ALA A 266 2.36 11.30 10.57
N GLU A 267 3.12 12.15 11.24
CA GLU A 267 4.50 11.87 11.64
C GLU A 267 4.59 10.62 12.51
N LYS A 268 3.79 10.55 13.59
CA LYS A 268 3.79 9.40 14.51
C LYS A 268 3.42 8.10 13.80
N MET A 269 2.42 8.14 12.94
CA MET A 269 1.95 6.99 12.17
C MET A 269 3.02 6.46 11.22
N LEU A 270 3.66 7.34 10.43
CA LEU A 270 4.71 6.93 9.49
C LEU A 270 5.92 6.34 10.21
N LYS A 271 6.37 6.98 11.30
CA LYS A 271 7.47 6.46 12.12
C LYS A 271 7.14 5.09 12.73
N TYR A 272 5.91 4.89 13.20
CA TYR A 272 5.45 3.61 13.74
C TYR A 272 5.46 2.51 12.65
N ALA A 273 4.90 2.79 11.48
CA ALA A 273 4.84 1.85 10.37
C ALA A 273 6.25 1.45 9.88
N PHE A 274 7.16 2.42 9.74
CA PHE A 274 8.53 2.15 9.30
C PHE A 274 9.33 1.38 10.35
N LYS A 275 9.13 1.68 11.64
CA LYS A 275 9.74 0.93 12.74
C LYS A 275 9.25 -0.53 12.74
N ALA A 276 7.97 -0.77 12.51
CA ALA A 276 7.42 -2.11 12.40
C ALA A 276 8.07 -2.90 11.23
N ALA A 277 8.21 -2.28 10.05
CA ALA A 277 8.90 -2.91 8.92
C ALA A 277 10.36 -3.25 9.26
N LEU A 278 11.11 -2.30 9.84
CA LEU A 278 12.52 -2.48 10.23
C LEU A 278 12.72 -3.61 11.26
N THR A 279 11.76 -3.83 12.16
CA THR A 279 11.86 -4.82 13.23
C THR A 279 11.27 -6.18 12.89
N GLU A 280 10.12 -6.20 12.19
CA GLU A 280 9.36 -7.43 11.92
C GLU A 280 9.70 -8.07 10.57
N ARG A 281 10.34 -7.32 9.64
CA ARG A 281 10.67 -7.75 8.25
C ARG A 281 12.09 -7.43 7.84
N ARG A 282 13.02 -7.56 8.78
CA ARG A 282 14.43 -7.23 8.52
C ARG A 282 15.03 -8.07 7.40
N ASP A 283 14.74 -9.35 7.35
CA ASP A 283 15.17 -10.29 6.30
C ASP A 283 14.66 -9.89 4.90
N ASP A 284 13.40 -9.49 4.80
CA ASP A 284 12.82 -8.97 3.55
C ASP A 284 13.46 -7.64 3.14
N LEU A 285 13.71 -6.75 4.10
CA LEU A 285 14.34 -5.45 3.83
C LEU A 285 15.81 -5.60 3.40
N GLU A 286 16.55 -6.54 3.96
CA GLU A 286 17.91 -6.87 3.54
C GLU A 286 17.96 -7.36 2.10
N PHE A 287 16.97 -8.18 1.69
CA PHE A 287 16.81 -8.55 0.28
C PHE A 287 16.56 -7.33 -0.61
N PHE A 288 15.67 -6.41 -0.21
CA PHE A 288 15.44 -5.19 -0.98
C PHE A 288 16.68 -4.31 -1.04
N ALA A 289 17.43 -4.19 0.05
CA ALA A 289 18.70 -3.45 0.08
C ALA A 289 19.76 -4.05 -0.85
N GLU A 290 19.80 -5.37 -0.95
CA GLU A 290 20.75 -6.05 -1.85
C GLU A 290 20.35 -5.96 -3.33
N ARG A 291 19.05 -6.06 -3.64
CA ARG A 291 18.57 -6.35 -5.00
C ARG A 291 17.78 -5.23 -5.66
N VAL A 292 17.23 -4.28 -4.89
CA VAL A 292 16.32 -3.25 -5.39
C VAL A 292 16.86 -1.85 -5.14
N ASP A 293 17.07 -1.48 -3.88
CA ASP A 293 17.51 -0.14 -3.48
C ASP A 293 18.46 -0.22 -2.28
N LYS A 294 19.74 -0.01 -2.54
CA LYS A 294 20.82 -0.13 -1.53
C LYS A 294 20.65 0.79 -0.32
N ASP A 295 19.93 1.89 -0.46
CA ASP A 295 19.73 2.86 0.63
C ASP A 295 18.42 2.64 1.42
N VAL A 296 17.59 1.66 1.06
CA VAL A 296 16.25 1.51 1.61
C VAL A 296 16.24 1.43 3.15
N ILE A 297 17.10 0.63 3.75
CA ILE A 297 17.17 0.48 5.23
C ILE A 297 17.64 1.78 5.88
N ASN A 298 18.75 2.36 5.38
CA ASN A 298 19.28 3.61 5.92
C ASN A 298 18.29 4.77 5.78
N ARG A 299 17.55 4.81 4.67
CA ARG A 299 16.50 5.81 4.44
C ARG A 299 15.39 5.68 5.48
N LEU A 300 14.91 4.47 5.77
CA LEU A 300 13.88 4.23 6.78
C LEU A 300 14.38 4.55 8.20
N GLU A 301 15.62 4.17 8.54
CA GLU A 301 16.24 4.47 9.83
C GLU A 301 16.42 5.99 10.02
N ARG A 302 16.87 6.71 9.00
CA ARG A 302 16.95 8.19 9.04
C ARG A 302 15.56 8.81 9.22
N PHE A 303 14.56 8.33 8.49
CA PHE A 303 13.20 8.84 8.59
C PHE A 303 12.62 8.68 10.00
N VAL A 304 12.76 7.51 10.61
CA VAL A 304 12.28 7.24 11.98
C VAL A 304 12.94 8.15 13.03
N ASN A 305 14.21 8.49 12.81
CA ASN A 305 15.00 9.30 13.74
C ASN A 305 15.00 10.80 13.44
N SER A 306 14.35 11.24 12.34
CA SER A 306 14.27 12.67 11.97
C SER A 306 13.03 13.31 12.57
N ASP A 307 13.12 14.57 12.95
CA ASP A 307 11.96 15.43 13.17
C ASP A 307 11.47 15.97 11.81
N PHE A 308 10.17 16.12 11.65
CA PHE A 308 9.62 16.69 10.42
C PHE A 308 9.81 18.20 10.41
N ALA A 309 10.36 18.71 9.31
CA ALA A 309 10.35 20.14 9.06
C ALA A 309 8.93 20.59 8.69
N GLN A 310 8.62 21.84 9.01
CA GLN A 310 7.34 22.45 8.64
C GLN A 310 7.58 23.75 7.88
N VAL A 311 6.82 24.00 6.83
CA VAL A 311 6.93 25.21 6.02
C VAL A 311 5.57 25.55 5.41
N ASP A 312 5.24 26.84 5.33
CA ASP A 312 4.07 27.27 4.57
C ASP A 312 4.35 27.22 3.06
N TYR A 313 3.34 26.90 2.27
CA TYR A 313 3.44 26.82 0.82
C TYR A 313 4.06 28.07 0.20
N THR A 314 3.66 29.26 0.67
CA THR A 314 4.21 30.55 0.20
C THR A 314 5.73 30.63 0.39
N ASP A 315 6.24 30.15 1.51
CA ASP A 315 7.69 30.17 1.77
C ASP A 315 8.39 29.02 1.05
N ALA A 316 7.74 27.86 0.88
CA ALA A 316 8.26 26.79 0.05
C ALA A 316 8.45 27.23 -1.41
N ILE A 317 7.50 27.98 -1.98
CA ILE A 317 7.65 28.56 -3.34
C ILE A 317 8.83 29.54 -3.39
N LYS A 318 9.00 30.43 -2.42
CA LYS A 318 10.16 31.35 -2.36
C LYS A 318 11.49 30.60 -2.31
N ILE A 319 11.55 29.51 -1.53
CA ILE A 319 12.74 28.64 -1.47
C ILE A 319 13.04 28.08 -2.87
N LEU A 320 12.04 27.55 -3.57
CA LEU A 320 12.21 27.00 -4.90
C LEU A 320 12.60 28.06 -5.95
N GLU A 321 12.02 29.25 -5.91
CA GLU A 321 12.35 30.37 -6.80
C GLU A 321 13.79 30.87 -6.61
N THR A 322 14.33 30.80 -5.40
CA THR A 322 15.63 31.37 -5.04
C THR A 322 16.76 30.36 -4.90
N CYS A 323 16.47 29.06 -5.03
CA CYS A 323 17.46 27.98 -4.79
C CYS A 323 18.57 27.86 -5.86
N GLY A 324 18.42 28.53 -6.98
CA GLY A 324 19.39 28.49 -8.07
C GLY A 324 19.37 27.19 -8.91
N GLN A 325 18.49 26.23 -8.59
CA GLN A 325 18.27 25.04 -9.40
C GLN A 325 17.29 25.35 -10.54
N LYS A 326 17.56 24.82 -11.72
CA LYS A 326 16.62 24.86 -12.85
C LYS A 326 15.73 23.61 -12.78
N PHE A 327 14.42 23.85 -12.68
CA PHE A 327 13.38 22.84 -12.74
C PHE A 327 12.83 22.68 -14.17
N GLU A 328 12.30 21.50 -14.48
CA GLU A 328 11.61 21.25 -15.74
C GLU A 328 10.24 21.93 -15.74
N ASN A 329 9.55 21.90 -14.60
CA ASN A 329 8.26 22.57 -14.39
C ASN A 329 8.46 23.97 -13.81
N PRO A 330 7.64 24.96 -14.21
CA PRO A 330 7.78 26.31 -13.71
C PRO A 330 7.44 26.44 -12.22
N VAL A 331 8.13 27.31 -11.52
CA VAL A 331 7.87 27.65 -10.12
C VAL A 331 7.25 29.04 -10.05
N TYR A 332 6.06 29.15 -9.49
CA TYR A 332 5.36 30.41 -9.20
C TYR A 332 4.28 30.17 -8.15
N TRP A 333 3.88 31.22 -7.45
CA TRP A 333 2.82 31.09 -6.44
C TRP A 333 1.48 30.73 -7.10
N GLY A 334 0.83 29.66 -6.62
CA GLY A 334 -0.40 29.12 -7.16
C GLY A 334 -0.18 27.86 -8.05
N VAL A 335 1.07 27.48 -8.32
CA VAL A 335 1.35 26.22 -9.04
C VAL A 335 1.09 25.02 -8.13
N ASP A 336 0.51 23.95 -8.68
CA ASP A 336 0.56 22.64 -8.03
C ASP A 336 1.98 22.09 -8.14
N MET A 337 2.62 21.82 -6.99
CA MET A 337 4.03 21.43 -6.95
C MET A 337 4.23 20.08 -7.64
N SER A 338 5.16 20.04 -8.59
CA SER A 338 5.57 18.79 -9.22
C SER A 338 6.47 17.98 -8.28
N SER A 339 6.62 16.68 -8.56
CA SER A 339 7.48 15.79 -7.78
C SER A 339 8.95 16.25 -7.70
N GLU A 340 9.46 17.00 -8.67
CA GLU A 340 10.82 17.56 -8.60
C GLU A 340 10.94 18.68 -7.58
N HIS A 341 9.88 19.51 -7.44
CA HIS A 341 9.80 20.58 -6.43
C HIS A 341 9.75 19.98 -5.02
N GLU A 342 8.86 19.00 -4.82
CA GLU A 342 8.69 18.29 -3.55
C GLU A 342 9.97 17.59 -3.10
N ARG A 343 10.62 16.87 -4.01
CA ARG A 343 11.88 16.19 -3.73
C ARG A 343 13.00 17.18 -3.42
N TYR A 344 13.08 18.30 -4.13
CA TYR A 344 14.06 19.34 -3.80
C TYR A 344 13.91 19.82 -2.36
N LEU A 345 12.68 20.13 -1.93
CA LEU A 345 12.41 20.57 -0.57
C LEU A 345 12.85 19.51 0.46
N ALA A 346 12.43 18.25 0.27
CA ALA A 346 12.72 17.19 1.23
C ALA A 346 14.18 16.70 1.21
N GLU A 347 14.82 16.61 0.02
CA GLU A 347 16.14 15.98 -0.13
C GLU A 347 17.30 16.99 -0.08
N GLN A 348 17.09 18.20 -0.61
CA GLN A 348 18.17 19.17 -0.81
C GLN A 348 18.10 20.29 0.24
N HIS A 349 16.94 20.88 0.43
CA HIS A 349 16.78 22.05 1.31
C HIS A 349 16.69 21.62 2.77
N PHE A 350 15.66 20.88 3.17
CA PHE A 350 15.45 20.48 4.57
C PHE A 350 16.22 19.22 4.96
N LYS A 351 16.50 18.33 4.02
CA LYS A 351 17.17 17.03 4.22
C LYS A 351 16.45 16.16 5.26
N ALA A 352 15.15 16.26 5.32
CA ALA A 352 14.24 15.62 6.26
C ALA A 352 12.84 15.50 5.64
N PRO A 353 11.92 14.70 6.20
CA PRO A 353 10.51 14.80 5.86
C PRO A 353 9.98 16.21 6.13
N VAL A 354 9.11 16.70 5.26
CA VAL A 354 8.61 18.08 5.31
C VAL A 354 7.09 18.09 5.27
N VAL A 355 6.46 18.84 6.17
CA VAL A 355 5.05 19.18 6.10
C VAL A 355 4.93 20.55 5.45
N VAL A 356 4.42 20.61 4.23
CA VAL A 356 4.06 21.86 3.55
C VAL A 356 2.61 22.19 3.86
N LYS A 357 2.33 23.38 4.33
CA LYS A 357 1.00 23.80 4.81
C LYS A 357 0.46 25.02 4.06
N ASN A 358 -0.85 25.27 4.19
CA ASN A 358 -1.52 26.48 3.73
C ASN A 358 -1.38 26.74 2.22
N TYR A 359 -1.91 25.82 1.44
CA TYR A 359 -1.90 25.86 -0.02
C TYR A 359 -2.90 26.89 -0.59
N PRO A 360 -2.66 27.40 -1.80
CA PRO A 360 -3.66 28.19 -2.51
C PRO A 360 -4.99 27.45 -2.67
N LYS A 361 -6.11 28.14 -2.41
CA LYS A 361 -7.45 27.55 -2.50
C LYS A 361 -7.78 26.98 -3.88
N ASP A 362 -7.25 27.61 -4.94
CA ASP A 362 -7.62 27.32 -6.34
C ASP A 362 -7.10 25.96 -6.84
N ILE A 363 -6.12 25.39 -6.14
CA ILE A 363 -5.53 24.08 -6.46
C ILE A 363 -5.93 22.99 -5.46
N LYS A 364 -6.87 23.26 -4.54
CA LYS A 364 -7.29 22.30 -3.49
C LYS A 364 -8.82 22.15 -3.49
N ALA A 365 -9.29 21.02 -2.93
CA ALA A 365 -10.68 20.61 -2.94
C ALA A 365 -11.61 21.52 -2.12
N PHE A 366 -12.91 21.43 -2.39
CA PHE A 366 -13.95 22.29 -1.84
C PHE A 366 -14.12 22.19 -0.32
N TYR A 367 -13.83 21.04 0.26
CA TYR A 367 -14.05 20.74 1.68
C TYR A 367 -12.94 21.25 2.60
N MET A 368 -11.87 21.81 2.06
CA MET A 368 -10.74 22.29 2.85
C MET A 368 -11.04 23.66 3.46
N ARG A 369 -10.68 23.83 4.75
CA ARG A 369 -10.96 25.04 5.51
C ARG A 369 -10.27 26.26 4.91
N LEU A 370 -11.05 27.27 4.52
CA LEU A 370 -10.54 28.55 4.03
C LEU A 370 -9.87 29.33 5.17
N ASN A 371 -8.62 29.72 5.00
CA ASN A 371 -7.88 30.56 5.95
C ASN A 371 -8.41 31.98 5.96
N GLU A 372 -8.05 32.75 6.99
CA GLU A 372 -8.56 34.13 7.19
C GLU A 372 -8.08 35.12 6.11
N ASP A 373 -7.03 34.76 5.36
CA ASP A 373 -6.55 35.55 4.21
C ASP A 373 -7.46 35.47 2.99
N GLY A 374 -8.41 34.54 2.98
CA GLY A 374 -9.35 34.30 1.87
C GLY A 374 -8.70 33.77 0.59
N LYS A 375 -7.41 33.43 0.60
CA LYS A 375 -6.62 32.99 -0.57
C LYS A 375 -6.06 31.59 -0.40
N THR A 376 -5.78 31.18 0.83
CA THR A 376 -5.22 29.86 1.14
C THR A 376 -6.22 29.01 1.92
N VAL A 377 -6.00 27.71 1.91
CA VAL A 377 -6.74 26.72 2.71
C VAL A 377 -5.80 26.01 3.66
N ALA A 378 -6.32 25.54 4.80
CA ALA A 378 -5.59 24.76 5.78
C ALA A 378 -5.36 23.31 5.28
N ALA A 379 -4.67 23.19 4.15
CA ALA A 379 -4.20 21.94 3.57
C ALA A 379 -2.76 21.65 4.01
N MET A 380 -2.39 20.39 4.00
CA MET A 380 -1.01 19.94 4.19
C MET A 380 -0.67 18.78 3.26
N ASP A 381 0.57 18.75 2.79
CA ASP A 381 1.17 17.59 2.17
C ASP A 381 2.43 17.19 2.95
N VAL A 382 2.60 15.91 3.23
CA VAL A 382 3.82 15.37 3.84
C VAL A 382 4.73 14.87 2.74
N LEU A 383 5.88 15.48 2.60
CA LEU A 383 6.90 15.15 1.62
C LEU A 383 7.96 14.26 2.25
N ALA A 384 8.24 13.12 1.65
CA ALA A 384 9.30 12.21 2.10
C ALA A 384 10.47 12.20 1.11
N PRO A 385 11.73 12.22 1.61
CA PRO A 385 12.91 12.09 0.76
C PRO A 385 12.86 10.83 -0.11
N GLY A 386 13.05 10.96 -1.42
CA GLY A 386 13.03 9.86 -2.39
C GLY A 386 11.70 9.65 -3.11
N ILE A 387 10.58 10.18 -2.61
CA ILE A 387 9.28 9.98 -3.25
C ILE A 387 8.50 11.29 -3.50
N GLY A 388 8.73 12.33 -2.70
CA GLY A 388 7.89 13.52 -2.67
C GLY A 388 6.66 13.32 -1.78
N GLU A 389 5.49 13.78 -2.19
CA GLU A 389 4.25 13.61 -1.43
C GLU A 389 3.94 12.14 -1.13
N ILE A 390 3.73 11.83 0.17
CA ILE A 390 3.30 10.52 0.67
C ILE A 390 1.94 10.60 1.36
N ILE A 391 1.59 11.73 1.95
CA ILE A 391 0.31 12.02 2.60
C ILE A 391 -0.18 13.37 2.13
N GLY A 392 -1.46 13.47 1.78
CA GLY A 392 -2.20 14.71 1.60
C GLY A 392 -3.32 14.84 2.62
N GLY A 393 -3.52 16.01 3.21
CA GLY A 393 -4.53 16.21 4.24
C GLY A 393 -4.97 17.65 4.40
N SER A 394 -5.96 17.87 5.27
CA SER A 394 -6.43 19.22 5.59
C SER A 394 -7.25 19.27 6.88
N GLN A 395 -7.36 20.46 7.45
CA GLN A 395 -8.52 20.79 8.27
C GLN A 395 -9.72 20.96 7.35
N ARG A 396 -10.87 20.41 7.78
CA ARG A 396 -12.11 20.42 6.99
C ARG A 396 -12.86 21.72 7.25
N GLU A 397 -13.62 22.22 6.26
CA GLU A 397 -14.44 23.42 6.43
C GLU A 397 -15.64 23.11 7.34
N GLU A 398 -15.61 23.60 8.56
CA GLU A 398 -16.65 23.42 9.57
C GLU A 398 -17.76 24.49 9.50
N ARG A 399 -17.54 25.58 8.74
CA ARG A 399 -18.48 26.71 8.64
C ARG A 399 -19.38 26.49 7.41
N LEU A 400 -20.69 26.34 7.64
CA LEU A 400 -21.66 26.03 6.59
C LEU A 400 -21.68 27.08 5.47
N ASP A 401 -21.67 28.35 5.83
CA ASP A 401 -21.69 29.45 4.86
C ASP A 401 -20.46 29.45 3.96
N ARG A 402 -19.29 29.10 4.48
CA ARG A 402 -18.04 29.00 3.74
C ARG A 402 -18.01 27.76 2.83
N LEU A 403 -18.50 26.62 3.35
CA LEU A 403 -18.63 25.40 2.56
C LEU A 403 -19.59 25.62 1.37
N ASP A 404 -20.74 26.25 1.61
CA ASP A 404 -21.74 26.58 0.58
C ASP A 404 -21.17 27.51 -0.49
N ALA A 405 -20.44 28.55 -0.08
CA ALA A 405 -19.79 29.46 -1.01
C ALA A 405 -18.73 28.75 -1.88
N ARG A 406 -18.01 27.81 -1.27
CA ARG A 406 -16.97 27.04 -1.98
C ARG A 406 -17.53 26.06 -3.00
N LEU A 407 -18.63 25.36 -2.64
CA LEU A 407 -19.37 24.51 -3.58
C LEU A 407 -19.88 25.31 -4.79
N GLU A 408 -20.43 26.51 -4.53
CA GLU A 408 -20.90 27.39 -5.60
C GLU A 408 -19.76 27.92 -6.50
N GLU A 409 -18.63 28.33 -5.91
CA GLU A 409 -17.44 28.79 -6.62
C GLU A 409 -16.90 27.70 -7.59
N MET A 410 -16.97 26.43 -7.17
CA MET A 410 -16.53 25.28 -7.97
C MET A 410 -17.62 24.73 -8.90
N GLY A 411 -18.80 25.37 -8.97
CA GLY A 411 -19.90 24.92 -9.84
C GLY A 411 -20.55 23.61 -9.40
N MET A 412 -20.39 23.21 -8.13
CA MET A 412 -20.93 21.97 -7.56
C MET A 412 -22.35 22.20 -7.04
N ASN A 413 -23.26 21.24 -7.27
CA ASN A 413 -24.61 21.33 -6.79
C ASN A 413 -24.72 21.03 -5.29
N LYS A 414 -25.16 21.98 -4.49
CA LYS A 414 -25.32 21.83 -3.02
C LYS A 414 -26.26 20.70 -2.62
N GLU A 415 -27.26 20.39 -3.45
CA GLU A 415 -28.25 19.35 -3.16
C GLU A 415 -27.66 17.95 -3.23
N ASP A 416 -26.59 17.74 -3.97
CA ASP A 416 -25.88 16.45 -4.00
C ASP A 416 -25.07 16.19 -2.72
N TYR A 417 -24.81 17.29 -1.97
CA TYR A 417 -24.06 17.28 -0.71
C TYR A 417 -24.93 17.64 0.51
N TRP A 418 -26.28 17.53 0.41
CA TRP A 418 -27.20 17.93 1.48
C TRP A 418 -26.87 17.28 2.83
N TRP A 419 -26.57 15.98 2.84
CA TRP A 419 -26.21 15.21 4.01
C TRP A 419 -24.84 15.61 4.60
N TYR A 420 -23.89 15.97 3.77
CA TYR A 420 -22.58 16.46 4.18
C TYR A 420 -22.66 17.87 4.79
N ARG A 421 -23.53 18.71 4.24
CA ARG A 421 -23.86 20.05 4.77
C ARG A 421 -24.54 19.95 6.13
N ASP A 422 -25.35 18.92 6.38
CA ASP A 422 -26.01 18.67 7.67
C ASP A 422 -24.99 18.46 8.81
N LEU A 423 -23.82 17.90 8.55
CA LEU A 423 -22.75 17.80 9.55
C LEU A 423 -22.29 19.19 10.05
N ARG A 424 -22.52 20.25 9.28
CA ARG A 424 -22.22 21.64 9.66
C ARG A 424 -23.40 22.34 10.32
N ARG A 425 -24.61 21.84 10.11
CA ARG A 425 -25.83 22.38 10.73
C ARG A 425 -26.05 21.85 12.14
N TYR A 426 -25.67 20.61 12.39
CA TYR A 426 -26.04 19.88 13.59
C TYR A 426 -24.78 19.56 14.44
N GLY A 427 -24.32 20.55 15.22
CA GLY A 427 -23.21 20.34 16.14
C GLY A 427 -21.84 20.28 15.49
N THR A 428 -21.58 21.19 14.56
CA THR A 428 -20.29 21.29 13.88
C THR A 428 -19.12 21.48 14.84
N VAL A 429 -17.97 20.93 14.49
CA VAL A 429 -16.70 21.09 15.22
C VAL A 429 -15.56 21.25 14.23
N PRO A 430 -14.45 21.92 14.61
CA PRO A 430 -13.20 21.80 13.88
C PRO A 430 -12.83 20.31 13.77
N HIS A 431 -12.52 19.82 12.60
CA HIS A 431 -12.07 18.46 12.39
C HIS A 431 -11.12 18.40 11.21
N SER A 432 -10.29 17.40 11.21
CA SER A 432 -9.16 17.30 10.29
C SER A 432 -8.87 15.85 9.95
N GLY A 433 -8.31 15.62 8.76
CA GLY A 433 -7.96 14.30 8.30
C GLY A 433 -6.91 14.32 7.18
N PHE A 434 -6.41 13.15 6.85
CA PHE A 434 -5.48 12.98 5.75
C PHE A 434 -5.69 11.67 5.01
N GLY A 435 -5.18 11.58 3.80
CA GLY A 435 -5.14 10.36 2.99
C GLY A 435 -3.69 9.88 2.79
N LEU A 436 -3.47 8.59 2.99
CA LEU A 436 -2.23 7.88 2.68
C LEU A 436 -2.51 6.80 1.64
N GLY A 437 -1.90 6.91 0.46
CA GLY A 437 -1.91 5.83 -0.53
C GLY A 437 -1.06 4.67 -0.07
N PHE A 438 -1.69 3.52 0.20
CA PHE A 438 -1.01 2.38 0.81
C PHE A 438 0.05 1.76 -0.11
N GLU A 439 -0.22 1.68 -1.41
CA GLU A 439 0.76 1.21 -2.39
C GLU A 439 1.99 2.15 -2.48
N ARG A 440 1.78 3.46 -2.32
CA ARG A 440 2.88 4.43 -2.28
C ARG A 440 3.75 4.23 -1.03
N LEU A 441 3.14 3.96 0.11
CA LEU A 441 3.85 3.60 1.35
C LEU A 441 4.68 2.33 1.17
N ILE A 442 4.12 1.27 0.59
CA ILE A 442 4.83 0.00 0.38
C ILE A 442 5.99 0.21 -0.60
N ALA A 443 5.77 0.94 -1.70
CA ALA A 443 6.83 1.27 -2.66
C ALA A 443 7.99 2.02 -1.98
N TYR A 444 7.69 2.96 -1.08
CA TYR A 444 8.69 3.67 -0.30
C TYR A 444 9.49 2.76 0.63
N VAL A 445 8.81 1.86 1.35
CA VAL A 445 9.43 0.93 2.32
C VAL A 445 10.27 -0.15 1.64
N THR A 446 9.89 -0.58 0.45
CA THR A 446 10.59 -1.65 -0.29
C THR A 446 11.62 -1.16 -1.30
N GLY A 447 11.57 0.14 -1.65
CA GLY A 447 12.38 0.71 -2.73
C GLY A 447 11.93 0.30 -4.14
N VAL A 448 10.80 -0.41 -4.25
CA VAL A 448 10.23 -0.80 -5.56
C VAL A 448 9.69 0.43 -6.28
N SER A 449 10.15 0.65 -7.51
CA SER A 449 9.92 1.89 -8.24
C SER A 449 8.53 2.04 -8.88
N ASN A 450 7.73 0.96 -8.94
CA ASN A 450 6.44 0.96 -9.58
C ASN A 450 5.36 0.31 -8.71
N VAL A 451 4.28 1.03 -8.46
CA VAL A 451 3.16 0.56 -7.61
C VAL A 451 2.47 -0.70 -8.12
N ARG A 452 2.64 -1.06 -9.40
CA ARG A 452 2.09 -2.31 -9.98
C ARG A 452 2.71 -3.57 -9.39
N GLU A 453 3.91 -3.49 -8.82
CA GLU A 453 4.59 -4.61 -8.16
C GLU A 453 4.22 -4.75 -6.68
N VAL A 454 3.59 -3.74 -6.08
CA VAL A 454 3.28 -3.73 -4.64
C VAL A 454 1.80 -4.00 -4.32
N ILE A 455 0.98 -4.21 -5.34
CA ILE A 455 -0.40 -4.69 -5.22
C ILE A 455 -0.53 -6.08 -5.86
N PRO A 456 -1.32 -7.02 -5.30
CA PRO A 456 -1.40 -8.40 -5.81
C PRO A 456 -1.76 -8.50 -7.29
N PHE A 457 -2.83 -7.84 -7.72
CA PHE A 457 -3.32 -7.83 -9.10
C PHE A 457 -3.59 -6.38 -9.52
N PRO A 458 -2.64 -5.71 -10.20
CA PRO A 458 -2.77 -4.31 -10.57
C PRO A 458 -3.90 -4.08 -11.58
N ARG A 459 -4.66 -3.00 -11.38
CA ARG A 459 -5.65 -2.49 -12.33
C ARG A 459 -5.12 -1.21 -12.94
N THR A 460 -4.99 -1.19 -14.25
CA THR A 460 -4.46 -0.03 -15.00
C THR A 460 -5.22 0.10 -16.32
N PRO A 461 -5.12 1.25 -17.02
CA PRO A 461 -5.72 1.36 -18.35
C PRO A 461 -5.37 0.14 -19.23
N ARG A 462 -6.38 -0.43 -19.86
CA ARG A 462 -6.32 -1.62 -20.74
C ARG A 462 -5.85 -2.93 -20.07
N ASN A 463 -5.81 -2.98 -18.73
CA ASN A 463 -5.41 -4.19 -18.02
C ASN A 463 -6.31 -4.46 -16.81
N ALA A 464 -7.15 -5.48 -16.95
CA ALA A 464 -7.95 -6.09 -15.89
C ALA A 464 -7.97 -7.63 -16.04
N ALA A 465 -6.91 -8.20 -16.61
CA ALA A 465 -6.70 -9.64 -16.68
C ALA A 465 -6.52 -10.18 -15.24
N PHE A 466 -7.08 -11.33 -14.93
CA PHE A 466 -7.17 -11.98 -13.60
C PHE A 466 -8.31 -11.47 -12.71
#